data_561d011720594898adfd5549f04e88b8
#
_entry.id   561d011720594898adfd5549f04e88b8
#
_cell.length_a   1.000
_cell.length_b   1.000
_cell.length_c   1.000
_cell.angle_alpha   90.00
_cell.angle_beta   90.00
_cell.angle_gamma   90.00
#
_symmetry.space_group_name_H-M   'P 1'
#
loop_
_entity.id
_entity.type
_entity.pdbx_description
1 polymer ?
#
loop_
_entity_poly.entity_id
_entity_poly.type
_entity_poly.pdbx_seq_one_letter_code
_entity_poly.pdbx_strand_id
1 'polypeptide(L)'
;MLGCAFGAWGQYSGAPGAAPGTQAAPGTGAFGGIAAPSAAAAASAPVGPPPATHIVLAIDSRLVHTDNATPDLGIKQSDTVLEVQPSIVFERRGPRITLSGNASVSSLSYLNDSQPSRVLPRARIDLASKVVEDWAYFDAWYRIDPTFDDPYATRPEAATSYKLEPRRRYGLSPYLMHRFNELDSMLARVDYTHARITDFLTKQVRTTKGLDKIVSYERAPRSFGLQIEVKAHDESDDFTQGQTLSTREARLWLNWQPQPQLVLGIVGGREKTSLLADTPTDTLYGGRVTWRPDERSNLRVTVEHRYFGNGWDAVYAHNSATLTLGLQASRTVSSQGIPDNGVLPPGSASPVPVGGGINPSALYSVVAQLRESAGFQAALQGRRNRIYLQVGYLKQQALQMAGQTNIPDPSYDTEQKSASLGWDYKLGPLTTLTVIGDGSRIEGLGGSNLGRYTTQYSLRVEGTRTLSPHTTATIGARRLTVQSNSTTLTSVDLDGEKAIYAGLRYRF
;
A
#
# COMPACT_ATOMS: atom_id res chain seq x y z
N MET A 1 49.49 1.11 15.55
CA MET A 1 48.54 2.16 15.33
C MET A 1 47.73 1.79 14.12
N LEU A 2 46.65 1.04 14.32
CA LEU A 2 45.65 0.74 13.30
C LEU A 2 44.30 0.78 14.00
N GLY A 3 43.58 1.87 13.78
CA GLY A 3 42.19 2.06 14.25
C GLY A 3 41.26 1.24 13.36
N CYS A 4 40.73 0.15 13.86
CA CYS A 4 39.60 -0.53 13.26
C CYS A 4 38.34 0.28 13.54
N ALA A 5 37.86 1.03 12.55
CA ALA A 5 36.52 1.57 12.54
C ALA A 5 35.55 0.40 12.33
N PHE A 6 34.90 -0.04 13.39
CA PHE A 6 33.75 -0.93 13.30
C PHE A 6 32.62 -0.19 12.61
N GLY A 7 32.28 -0.64 11.40
CA GLY A 7 31.12 -0.21 10.67
C GLY A 7 29.86 -0.46 11.49
N ALA A 8 29.19 0.62 11.85
CA ALA A 8 27.90 0.62 12.50
C ALA A 8 26.92 -0.27 11.73
N TRP A 9 26.29 -1.18 12.42
CA TRP A 9 25.05 -1.82 12.04
C TRP A 9 24.10 -0.75 11.55
N GLY A 10 23.64 -0.93 10.30
CA GLY A 10 22.92 0.00 9.50
C GLY A 10 22.20 1.07 10.27
N GLN A 11 22.74 2.25 10.22
CA GLN A 11 21.95 3.40 10.58
C GLN A 11 20.68 3.31 9.78
N TYR A 12 19.61 2.99 10.51
CA TYR A 12 18.29 3.35 10.11
C TYR A 12 18.34 4.86 9.90
N SER A 13 18.59 5.30 8.69
CA SER A 13 18.28 6.66 8.25
C SER A 13 16.77 6.75 8.02
N GLY A 14 16.01 6.16 8.96
CA GLY A 14 14.62 6.45 9.15
C GLY A 14 14.56 7.74 9.94
N ALA A 15 13.74 8.68 9.50
CA ALA A 15 13.38 9.81 10.32
C ALA A 15 13.09 9.34 11.74
N PRO A 16 13.51 10.08 12.78
CA PRO A 16 13.24 9.71 14.16
C PRO A 16 11.72 9.61 14.34
N GLY A 17 11.19 8.41 14.52
CA GLY A 17 9.77 8.13 14.62
C GLY A 17 9.30 6.90 13.85
N ALA A 18 10.07 6.37 12.91
CA ALA A 18 9.80 5.03 12.42
C ALA A 18 10.27 4.04 13.49
N ALA A 19 9.33 3.36 14.14
CA ALA A 19 9.67 2.28 15.03
C ALA A 19 10.54 1.27 14.26
N PRO A 20 11.75 0.91 14.75
CA PRO A 20 12.51 -0.14 14.11
C PRO A 20 11.70 -1.42 14.22
N GLY A 21 11.23 -1.90 13.07
CA GLY A 21 10.66 -3.23 12.98
C GLY A 21 9.22 -3.38 13.40
N THR A 22 8.30 -2.61 12.86
CA THR A 22 7.17 -3.28 12.28
C THR A 22 7.69 -4.10 11.11
N GLN A 23 8.38 -5.21 11.43
CA GLN A 23 8.30 -6.35 10.53
C GLN A 23 6.80 -6.53 10.35
N ALA A 24 6.30 -6.14 9.19
CA ALA A 24 4.99 -6.57 8.77
C ALA A 24 4.92 -8.04 9.16
N ALA A 25 3.91 -8.41 9.93
CA ALA A 25 3.67 -9.82 10.20
C ALA A 25 3.86 -10.52 8.87
N PRO A 26 4.60 -11.65 8.79
CA PRO A 26 4.76 -12.33 7.51
C PRO A 26 3.36 -12.58 7.01
N GLY A 27 2.94 -11.81 6.06
CA GLY A 27 1.58 -11.89 5.61
C GLY A 27 0.96 -10.67 5.00
N THR A 28 1.48 -9.52 5.23
CA THR A 28 0.89 -8.30 4.69
C THR A 28 1.77 -7.73 3.60
N GLY A 29 1.81 -8.45 2.47
CA GLY A 29 2.43 -7.98 1.25
C GLY A 29 1.56 -6.91 0.59
N ALA A 30 1.51 -5.71 1.15
CA ALA A 30 1.07 -4.57 0.37
C ALA A 30 2.16 -4.24 -0.64
N PHE A 31 1.83 -4.13 -1.91
CA PHE A 31 2.67 -3.49 -2.89
C PHE A 31 2.87 -2.03 -2.47
N GLY A 32 3.80 -1.80 -1.55
CA GLY A 32 4.34 -0.48 -1.31
C GLY A 32 5.12 -0.10 -2.56
N GLY A 33 4.45 0.51 -3.54
CA GLY A 33 5.15 1.14 -4.63
C GLY A 33 6.16 2.10 -4.03
N ILE A 34 7.44 1.97 -4.37
CA ILE A 34 8.39 3.06 -4.18
C ILE A 34 7.80 4.19 -5.02
N ALA A 35 7.11 5.12 -4.37
CA ALA A 35 6.61 6.30 -5.04
C ALA A 35 7.83 7.00 -5.61
N ALA A 36 7.92 6.99 -6.93
CA ALA A 36 8.85 7.86 -7.59
C ALA A 36 8.55 9.28 -7.11
N PRO A 37 9.51 10.03 -6.50
CA PRO A 37 9.26 11.44 -6.21
C PRO A 37 8.84 12.08 -7.53
N SER A 38 7.65 12.67 -7.57
CA SER A 38 7.22 13.41 -8.75
C SER A 38 8.30 14.44 -9.08
N ALA A 39 8.64 14.62 -10.35
CA ALA A 39 9.65 15.59 -10.77
C ALA A 39 9.35 17.02 -10.27
N ALA A 40 8.09 17.30 -9.90
CA ALA A 40 7.67 18.54 -9.26
C ALA A 40 8.19 18.72 -7.82
N ALA A 41 8.61 17.65 -7.14
CA ALA A 41 9.19 17.76 -5.79
C ALA A 41 10.71 17.99 -5.81
N ALA A 42 11.35 17.92 -6.97
CA ALA A 42 12.81 18.13 -7.10
C ALA A 42 13.22 19.61 -7.26
N ALA A 43 12.27 20.54 -7.21
CA ALA A 43 12.59 21.97 -7.18
C ALA A 43 13.05 22.33 -5.76
N SER A 44 14.39 22.38 -5.59
CA SER A 44 15.11 23.01 -4.46
C SER A 44 14.60 22.70 -3.07
N ALA A 45 15.03 21.52 -2.54
CA ALA A 45 15.07 21.37 -1.09
C ALA A 45 16.04 22.43 -0.52
N PRO A 46 15.64 23.22 0.47
CA PRO A 46 16.55 24.14 1.14
C PRO A 46 17.71 23.36 1.77
N VAL A 47 18.94 23.84 1.52
CA VAL A 47 20.16 23.30 2.11
C VAL A 47 20.21 23.74 3.59
N GLY A 48 19.42 23.07 4.43
CA GLY A 48 19.36 23.34 5.87
C GLY A 48 18.54 22.27 6.58
N PRO A 49 18.66 22.14 7.90
CA PRO A 49 17.76 21.25 8.64
C PRO A 49 16.31 21.70 8.39
N PRO A 50 15.39 20.77 8.11
CA PRO A 50 14.00 21.12 7.83
C PRO A 50 13.43 21.90 9.01
N PRO A 51 12.60 22.93 8.76
CA PRO A 51 11.98 23.70 9.85
C PRO A 51 11.18 22.75 10.76
N ALA A 52 11.17 23.04 12.05
CA ALA A 52 10.47 22.23 13.05
C ALA A 52 8.97 22.05 12.75
N THR A 53 8.39 22.96 11.97
CA THR A 53 7.03 22.89 11.45
C THR A 53 6.99 23.41 10.02
N HIS A 54 6.44 22.59 9.13
CA HIS A 54 6.24 22.92 7.72
C HIS A 54 4.79 22.69 7.33
N ILE A 55 4.13 23.72 6.80
CA ILE A 55 2.75 23.64 6.31
C ILE A 55 2.72 24.20 4.89
N VAL A 56 2.17 23.45 3.96
CA VAL A 56 1.96 23.85 2.58
C VAL A 56 0.47 23.72 2.27
N LEU A 57 -0.11 24.83 1.84
CA LEU A 57 -1.46 24.86 1.28
C LEU A 57 -1.35 24.91 -0.24
N ALA A 58 -2.22 24.19 -0.93
CA ALA A 58 -2.31 24.26 -2.38
C ALA A 58 -3.76 24.10 -2.85
N ILE A 59 -4.04 24.66 -4.02
CA ILE A 59 -5.27 24.43 -4.76
C ILE A 59 -4.87 23.91 -6.14
N ASP A 60 -5.35 22.72 -6.48
CA ASP A 60 -5.28 22.15 -7.81
C ASP A 60 -6.63 22.37 -8.49
N SER A 61 -6.64 22.94 -9.69
CA SER A 61 -7.81 23.10 -10.52
C SER A 61 -7.57 22.44 -11.86
N ARG A 62 -8.45 21.55 -12.30
CA ARG A 62 -8.30 20.80 -13.54
C ARG A 62 -9.63 20.75 -14.30
N LEU A 63 -9.57 21.04 -15.59
CA LEU A 63 -10.67 20.84 -16.51
C LEU A 63 -10.36 19.61 -17.36
N VAL A 64 -11.24 18.63 -17.36
CA VAL A 64 -11.14 17.38 -18.10
C VAL A 64 -12.30 17.30 -19.08
N HIS A 65 -11.99 17.23 -20.37
CA HIS A 65 -12.98 16.88 -21.37
C HIS A 65 -12.81 15.42 -21.76
N THR A 66 -13.86 14.63 -21.61
CA THR A 66 -13.88 13.20 -21.90
C THR A 66 -14.99 12.85 -22.87
N ASP A 67 -14.75 11.92 -23.78
CA ASP A 67 -15.76 11.37 -24.68
C ASP A 67 -16.63 10.30 -24.02
N ASN A 68 -16.24 9.84 -22.80
CA ASN A 68 -16.99 8.84 -22.05
C ASN A 68 -16.83 9.05 -20.52
N ALA A 69 -17.69 9.84 -19.93
CA ALA A 69 -17.72 10.11 -18.50
C ALA A 69 -18.31 8.94 -17.68
N THR A 70 -19.01 8.01 -18.32
CA THR A 70 -19.74 6.90 -17.68
C THR A 70 -19.36 5.53 -18.24
N PRO A 71 -18.06 5.16 -18.26
CA PRO A 71 -17.59 3.94 -18.93
C PRO A 71 -18.19 2.65 -18.34
N ASP A 72 -18.68 2.69 -17.12
CA ASP A 72 -19.28 1.53 -16.44
C ASP A 72 -20.76 1.28 -16.78
N LEU A 73 -21.43 2.24 -17.42
CA LEU A 73 -22.86 2.13 -17.72
C LEU A 73 -23.17 1.58 -19.13
N GLY A 74 -22.14 1.32 -19.93
CA GLY A 74 -22.30 0.81 -21.30
C GLY A 74 -22.91 1.82 -22.28
N ILE A 75 -23.17 3.05 -21.85
CA ILE A 75 -23.65 4.15 -22.68
C ILE A 75 -22.57 5.22 -22.69
N LYS A 76 -22.02 5.46 -23.86
CA LYS A 76 -20.98 6.48 -24.04
C LYS A 76 -21.59 7.87 -23.90
N GLN A 77 -21.16 8.61 -22.89
CA GLN A 77 -21.63 9.97 -22.64
C GLN A 77 -20.43 10.91 -22.46
N SER A 78 -20.33 11.89 -23.35
CA SER A 78 -19.28 12.90 -23.27
C SER A 78 -19.62 13.95 -22.21
N ASP A 79 -18.61 14.42 -21.48
CA ASP A 79 -18.75 15.51 -20.54
C ASP A 79 -17.47 16.33 -20.39
N THR A 80 -17.62 17.50 -19.81
CA THR A 80 -16.51 18.33 -19.35
C THR A 80 -16.60 18.46 -17.84
N VAL A 81 -15.60 17.91 -17.13
CA VAL A 81 -15.57 17.84 -15.68
C VAL A 81 -14.61 18.88 -15.13
N LEU A 82 -15.10 19.77 -14.30
CA LEU A 82 -14.27 20.67 -13.51
C LEU A 82 -13.95 20.00 -12.18
N GLU A 83 -12.66 19.75 -11.94
CA GLU A 83 -12.15 19.27 -10.66
C GLU A 83 -11.42 20.40 -9.95
N VAL A 84 -11.81 20.68 -8.70
CA VAL A 84 -11.12 21.62 -7.80
C VAL A 84 -10.74 20.88 -6.54
N GLN A 85 -9.44 20.89 -6.22
CA GLN A 85 -8.90 20.12 -5.11
C GLN A 85 -8.01 21.00 -4.20
N PRO A 86 -8.59 21.65 -3.18
CA PRO A 86 -7.79 22.21 -2.10
C PRO A 86 -7.09 21.10 -1.33
N SER A 87 -5.85 21.36 -0.93
CA SER A 87 -5.01 20.41 -0.22
C SER A 87 -4.12 21.10 0.82
N ILE A 88 -3.84 20.38 1.89
CA ILE A 88 -2.89 20.76 2.93
C ILE A 88 -1.89 19.64 3.14
N VAL A 89 -0.61 19.97 3.21
CA VAL A 89 0.46 19.09 3.66
C VAL A 89 1.08 19.72 4.87
N PHE A 90 1.23 18.97 5.95
CA PHE A 90 1.85 19.47 7.16
C PHE A 90 2.84 18.43 7.71
N GLU A 91 3.91 18.94 8.27
CA GLU A 91 4.92 18.16 8.95
C GLU A 91 5.45 18.96 10.14
N ARG A 92 5.46 18.34 11.31
CA ARG A 92 6.08 18.86 12.52
C ARG A 92 7.02 17.80 13.10
N ARG A 93 8.28 18.13 13.20
CA ARG A 93 9.31 17.28 13.80
C ARG A 93 9.75 17.90 15.11
N GLY A 94 9.43 17.25 16.22
CA GLY A 94 9.88 17.59 17.57
C GLY A 94 10.73 16.46 18.15
N PRO A 95 11.42 16.69 19.27
CA PRO A 95 12.26 15.66 19.90
C PRO A 95 11.46 14.46 20.41
N ARG A 96 10.22 14.68 20.83
CA ARG A 96 9.32 13.62 21.35
C ARG A 96 8.13 13.31 20.47
N ILE A 97 7.71 14.24 19.59
CA ILE A 97 6.50 14.10 18.79
C ILE A 97 6.82 14.45 17.35
N THR A 98 6.53 13.52 16.45
CA THR A 98 6.50 13.74 15.00
C THR A 98 5.07 13.60 14.54
N LEU A 99 4.55 14.63 13.89
CA LEU A 99 3.23 14.65 13.28
C LEU A 99 3.40 15.01 11.81
N SER A 100 2.89 14.17 10.92
CA SER A 100 2.89 14.45 9.49
C SER A 100 1.55 14.08 8.88
N GLY A 101 1.18 14.76 7.81
CA GLY A 101 -0.03 14.41 7.12
C GLY A 101 -0.29 15.24 5.89
N ASN A 102 -1.25 14.74 5.12
CA ASN A 102 -1.83 15.45 4.01
C ASN A 102 -3.34 15.21 4.01
N ALA A 103 -4.09 16.24 3.64
CA ALA A 103 -5.52 16.13 3.41
C ALA A 103 -5.90 16.90 2.16
N SER A 104 -6.87 16.40 1.43
CA SER A 104 -7.43 17.08 0.25
C SER A 104 -8.91 16.74 0.09
N VAL A 105 -9.62 17.59 -0.61
CA VAL A 105 -11.02 17.39 -0.95
C VAL A 105 -11.16 17.66 -2.44
N SER A 106 -11.43 16.62 -3.25
CA SER A 106 -11.73 16.80 -4.67
C SER A 106 -13.20 17.05 -4.87
N SER A 107 -13.57 18.23 -5.39
CA SER A 107 -14.90 18.57 -5.85
C SER A 107 -14.98 18.37 -7.35
N LEU A 108 -15.87 17.52 -7.81
CA LEU A 108 -16.11 17.18 -9.20
C LEU A 108 -17.46 17.77 -9.63
N SER A 109 -17.44 18.64 -10.65
CA SER A 109 -18.64 19.24 -11.25
C SER A 109 -18.74 18.83 -12.71
N TYR A 110 -19.82 18.17 -13.08
CA TYR A 110 -20.11 17.70 -14.42
C TYR A 110 -20.93 18.74 -15.15
N LEU A 111 -20.36 19.37 -16.17
CA LEU A 111 -20.96 20.55 -16.83
C LEU A 111 -22.12 20.15 -17.74
N ASN A 112 -22.18 18.90 -18.21
CA ASN A 112 -23.27 18.37 -19.05
C ASN A 112 -24.14 17.36 -18.31
N ASP A 113 -24.09 17.38 -16.97
CA ASP A 113 -24.94 16.55 -16.09
C ASP A 113 -24.89 15.03 -16.38
N SER A 114 -23.78 14.53 -16.92
CA SER A 114 -23.59 13.08 -17.15
C SER A 114 -23.63 12.28 -15.85
N GLN A 115 -23.23 12.91 -14.75
CA GLN A 115 -23.27 12.37 -13.40
C GLN A 115 -23.56 13.48 -12.38
N PRO A 116 -24.10 13.15 -11.18
CA PRO A 116 -24.23 14.13 -10.13
C PRO A 116 -22.86 14.61 -9.62
N SER A 117 -22.76 15.91 -9.34
CA SER A 117 -21.55 16.50 -8.74
C SER A 117 -21.19 15.80 -7.42
N ARG A 118 -19.91 15.62 -7.17
CA ARG A 118 -19.41 14.81 -6.04
C ARG A 118 -18.25 15.47 -5.31
N VAL A 119 -18.15 15.12 -4.03
CA VAL A 119 -17.05 15.56 -3.17
C VAL A 119 -16.36 14.32 -2.60
N LEU A 120 -15.08 14.18 -2.88
CA LEU A 120 -14.26 13.03 -2.49
C LEU A 120 -13.14 13.48 -1.53
N PRO A 121 -13.31 13.25 -0.22
CA PRO A 121 -12.25 13.56 0.75
C PRO A 121 -11.14 12.51 0.69
N ARG A 122 -9.91 12.95 0.92
CA ARG A 122 -8.72 12.12 1.14
C ARG A 122 -7.95 12.66 2.32
N ALA A 123 -7.46 11.80 3.18
CA ALA A 123 -6.61 12.22 4.28
C ALA A 123 -5.63 11.11 4.66
N ARG A 124 -4.43 11.52 5.02
CA ARG A 124 -3.43 10.69 5.61
C ARG A 124 -2.74 11.47 6.71
N ILE A 125 -2.82 10.97 7.94
CA ILE A 125 -2.23 11.61 9.12
C ILE A 125 -1.49 10.53 9.89
N ASP A 126 -0.25 10.81 10.26
CA ASP A 126 0.63 9.93 11.04
C ASP A 126 1.17 10.71 12.24
N LEU A 127 1.03 10.13 13.41
CA LEU A 127 1.59 10.60 14.66
C LEU A 127 2.53 9.54 15.21
N ALA A 128 3.75 9.93 15.56
CA ALA A 128 4.67 9.11 16.32
C ALA A 128 5.13 9.88 17.55
N SER A 129 5.06 9.27 18.72
CA SER A 129 5.40 9.89 19.99
C SER A 129 6.28 9.01 20.87
N LYS A 130 7.31 9.62 21.45
CA LYS A 130 8.13 9.05 22.51
C LYS A 130 7.54 9.51 23.85
N VAL A 131 6.74 8.66 24.50
CA VAL A 131 6.09 8.97 25.77
C VAL A 131 7.13 8.97 26.90
N VAL A 132 7.96 7.91 26.93
CA VAL A 132 9.13 7.80 27.77
C VAL A 132 10.30 7.43 26.88
N GLU A 133 11.38 8.20 26.94
CA GLU A 133 12.55 8.02 26.09
C GLU A 133 13.14 6.61 26.30
N ASP A 134 13.48 5.94 25.22
CA ASP A 134 14.04 4.58 25.17
C ASP A 134 13.18 3.46 25.78
N TRP A 135 11.90 3.76 26.16
CA TRP A 135 11.03 2.76 26.77
C TRP A 135 9.63 2.72 26.21
N ALA A 136 8.91 3.86 26.20
CA ALA A 136 7.49 3.87 25.89
C ALA A 136 7.19 4.81 24.72
N TYR A 137 6.42 4.31 23.78
CA TYR A 137 6.08 4.98 22.54
C TYR A 137 4.59 4.85 22.28
N PHE A 138 4.07 5.77 21.48
CA PHE A 138 2.70 5.75 21.02
C PHE A 138 2.64 6.25 19.59
N ASP A 139 2.15 5.42 18.69
CA ASP A 139 1.87 5.78 17.31
C ASP A 139 0.36 5.82 17.07
N ALA A 140 -0.09 6.73 16.22
CA ALA A 140 -1.46 6.78 15.76
C ALA A 140 -1.50 7.19 14.28
N TRP A 141 -2.48 6.70 13.57
CA TRP A 141 -2.68 7.09 12.18
C TRP A 141 -4.15 7.18 11.84
N TYR A 142 -4.47 8.04 10.85
CA TYR A 142 -5.79 8.20 10.29
C TYR A 142 -5.72 8.27 8.76
N ARG A 143 -6.66 7.58 8.09
CA ARG A 143 -6.74 7.50 6.63
C ARG A 143 -8.17 7.67 6.16
N ILE A 144 -8.34 8.45 5.09
CA ILE A 144 -9.56 8.49 4.28
C ILE A 144 -9.13 8.28 2.84
N ASP A 145 -9.60 7.21 2.21
CA ASP A 145 -9.28 6.87 0.84
C ASP A 145 -10.58 6.56 0.08
N PRO A 146 -10.83 7.21 -1.08
CA PRO A 146 -11.89 6.76 -1.99
C PRO A 146 -11.56 5.36 -2.49
N THR A 147 -12.52 4.46 -2.39
CA THR A 147 -12.35 3.04 -2.74
C THR A 147 -13.48 2.60 -3.64
N PHE A 148 -13.20 1.76 -4.63
CA PHE A 148 -14.22 1.11 -5.45
C PHE A 148 -14.75 -0.11 -4.72
N ASP A 149 -16.08 -0.26 -4.67
CA ASP A 149 -16.72 -1.45 -4.12
C ASP A 149 -16.66 -2.63 -5.10
N ASP A 150 -16.72 -2.35 -6.41
CA ASP A 150 -16.60 -3.36 -7.45
C ASP A 150 -15.16 -3.40 -7.98
N PRO A 151 -14.45 -4.53 -7.79
CA PRO A 151 -13.08 -4.69 -8.27
C PRO A 151 -12.97 -4.67 -9.79
N TYR A 152 -14.05 -5.00 -10.48
CA TYR A 152 -14.14 -5.03 -11.94
C TYR A 152 -14.50 -3.66 -12.56
N ALA A 153 -14.74 -2.64 -11.72
CA ALA A 153 -15.07 -1.30 -12.18
C ALA A 153 -13.96 -0.66 -13.02
N THR A 154 -14.35 0.07 -14.05
CA THR A 154 -13.43 0.86 -14.86
C THR A 154 -12.95 2.10 -14.12
N ARG A 155 -11.79 2.63 -14.51
CA ARG A 155 -11.14 3.77 -13.84
C ARG A 155 -10.87 4.89 -14.84
N PRO A 156 -11.86 5.75 -15.08
CA PRO A 156 -11.73 6.89 -15.98
C PRO A 156 -10.74 7.95 -15.47
N GLU A 157 -10.37 8.92 -16.32
CA GLU A 157 -9.39 9.96 -16.00
C GLU A 157 -9.85 10.88 -14.87
N ALA A 158 -11.04 11.38 -14.93
CA ALA A 158 -11.65 12.01 -13.79
C ALA A 158 -12.09 10.91 -12.82
N ALA A 159 -11.96 11.10 -11.52
CA ALA A 159 -12.41 10.13 -10.52
C ALA A 159 -13.94 10.02 -10.52
N THR A 160 -14.50 9.69 -11.68
CA THR A 160 -15.91 9.86 -12.04
C THR A 160 -16.75 8.64 -11.72
N SER A 161 -16.14 7.51 -11.30
CA SER A 161 -16.97 6.36 -10.99
C SER A 161 -17.91 6.65 -9.83
N TYR A 162 -19.21 6.54 -10.10
CA TYR A 162 -20.27 6.63 -9.09
C TYR A 162 -20.16 5.56 -7.99
N LYS A 163 -19.30 4.54 -8.20
CA LYS A 163 -19.01 3.46 -7.27
C LYS A 163 -17.88 3.77 -6.28
N LEU A 164 -17.31 4.99 -6.30
CA LEU A 164 -16.31 5.42 -5.34
C LEU A 164 -16.97 5.84 -4.02
N GLU A 165 -16.61 5.17 -2.92
CA GLU A 165 -17.02 5.53 -1.58
C GLU A 165 -15.79 5.78 -0.67
N PRO A 166 -15.84 6.78 0.22
CA PRO A 166 -14.74 7.06 1.11
C PRO A 166 -14.65 5.99 2.21
N ARG A 167 -13.54 5.29 2.25
CA ARG A 167 -13.19 4.38 3.34
C ARG A 167 -12.41 5.12 4.41
N ARG A 168 -12.86 5.05 5.65
CA ARG A 168 -12.24 5.68 6.81
C ARG A 168 -11.58 4.62 7.67
N ARG A 169 -10.32 4.85 8.04
CA ARG A 169 -9.56 3.94 8.89
C ARG A 169 -8.72 4.71 9.88
N TYR A 170 -8.53 4.17 11.08
CA TYR A 170 -7.56 4.68 12.02
C TYR A 170 -6.93 3.53 12.80
N GLY A 171 -5.75 3.79 13.32
CA GLY A 171 -5.03 2.85 14.18
C GLY A 171 -4.35 3.57 15.32
N LEU A 172 -4.25 2.86 16.42
CA LEU A 172 -3.61 3.29 17.66
C LEU A 172 -2.66 2.20 18.11
N SER A 173 -1.42 2.55 18.40
CA SER A 173 -0.34 1.60 18.66
C SER A 173 0.51 2.04 19.83
N PRO A 174 0.09 1.78 21.09
CA PRO A 174 0.98 1.89 22.24
C PRO A 174 1.99 0.75 22.25
N TYR A 175 3.27 1.05 22.53
CA TYR A 175 4.29 0.03 22.63
C TYR A 175 5.42 0.39 23.58
N LEU A 176 6.01 -0.66 24.13
CA LEU A 176 7.24 -0.61 24.90
C LEU A 176 8.35 -1.20 24.05
N MET A 177 9.44 -0.50 23.90
CA MET A 177 10.63 -0.98 23.19
C MET A 177 11.85 -0.55 24.00
N HIS A 178 12.66 -1.54 24.38
CA HIS A 178 13.88 -1.27 25.12
C HIS A 178 15.04 -2.07 24.58
N ARG A 179 16.17 -1.41 24.46
CA ARG A 179 17.45 -2.05 24.08
C ARG A 179 18.32 -2.14 25.32
N PHE A 180 18.48 -3.36 25.85
CA PHE A 180 19.28 -3.61 27.05
C PHE A 180 20.78 -3.40 26.79
N ASN A 181 21.22 -3.72 25.57
CA ASN A 181 22.58 -3.55 25.09
C ASN A 181 22.60 -3.55 23.56
N GLU A 182 23.78 -3.62 22.94
CA GLU A 182 23.92 -3.61 21.46
C GLU A 182 23.29 -4.82 20.77
N LEU A 183 23.10 -5.92 21.48
CA LEU A 183 22.60 -7.17 20.93
C LEU A 183 21.16 -7.47 21.36
N ASP A 184 20.79 -7.11 22.57
CA ASP A 184 19.55 -7.55 23.19
C ASP A 184 18.50 -6.44 23.18
N SER A 185 17.34 -6.74 22.64
CA SER A 185 16.19 -5.83 22.58
C SER A 185 14.89 -6.56 22.88
N MET A 186 13.92 -5.81 23.39
CA MET A 186 12.56 -6.27 23.65
C MET A 186 11.54 -5.30 23.05
N LEU A 187 10.48 -5.83 22.52
CA LEU A 187 9.31 -5.12 22.02
C LEU A 187 8.05 -5.74 22.61
N ALA A 188 7.15 -4.91 23.14
CA ALA A 188 5.78 -5.28 23.46
C ALA A 188 4.85 -4.24 22.86
N ARG A 189 4.02 -4.61 21.90
CA ARG A 189 3.18 -3.71 21.12
C ARG A 189 1.75 -4.20 21.04
N VAL A 190 0.82 -3.26 21.10
CA VAL A 190 -0.59 -3.48 20.86
C VAL A 190 -1.01 -2.55 19.73
N ASP A 191 -1.56 -3.08 18.66
CA ASP A 191 -2.09 -2.33 17.54
C ASP A 191 -3.61 -2.51 17.50
N TYR A 192 -4.35 -1.44 17.72
CA TYR A 192 -5.78 -1.40 17.51
C TYR A 192 -6.06 -0.71 16.17
N THR A 193 -6.87 -1.34 15.35
CA THR A 193 -7.29 -0.79 14.06
C THR A 193 -8.82 -0.79 13.96
N HIS A 194 -9.34 0.23 13.27
CA HIS A 194 -10.75 0.37 13.01
C HIS A 194 -10.94 0.85 11.57
N ALA A 195 -11.76 0.13 10.81
CA ALA A 195 -12.11 0.48 9.45
C ALA A 195 -13.62 0.61 9.31
N ARG A 196 -14.07 1.61 8.58
CA ARG A 196 -15.47 1.84 8.24
C ARG A 196 -15.59 2.13 6.75
N ILE A 197 -16.45 1.39 6.08
CA ILE A 197 -16.83 1.61 4.69
C ILE A 197 -18.35 1.68 4.60
N THR A 198 -18.85 2.51 3.69
CA THR A 198 -20.26 2.54 3.34
C THR A 198 -20.42 1.88 1.99
N ASP A 199 -21.23 0.83 1.91
CA ASP A 199 -21.56 0.16 0.66
C ASP A 199 -22.35 1.13 -0.23
N PHE A 200 -21.93 1.28 -1.47
CA PHE A 200 -22.53 2.26 -2.38
C PHE A 200 -23.99 1.89 -2.72
N LEU A 201 -24.26 0.61 -2.98
CA LEU A 201 -25.57 0.16 -3.44
C LEU A 201 -26.58 0.08 -2.29
N THR A 202 -26.19 -0.57 -1.20
CA THR A 202 -27.09 -0.84 -0.07
C THR A 202 -27.12 0.28 0.95
N LYS A 203 -26.12 1.22 0.89
CA LYS A 203 -25.87 2.25 1.89
C LYS A 203 -25.61 1.70 3.30
N GLN A 204 -25.41 0.40 3.41
CA GLN A 204 -25.04 -0.23 4.67
C GLN A 204 -23.63 0.16 5.08
N VAL A 205 -23.46 0.40 6.35
CA VAL A 205 -22.15 0.68 6.94
C VAL A 205 -21.57 -0.62 7.46
N ARG A 206 -20.38 -0.96 6.98
CA ARG A 206 -19.59 -2.08 7.48
C ARG A 206 -18.48 -1.53 8.37
N THR A 207 -18.29 -2.16 9.50
CA THR A 207 -17.26 -1.80 10.47
C THR A 207 -16.42 -3.01 10.80
N THR A 208 -15.11 -2.86 10.67
CA THR A 208 -14.14 -3.89 11.04
C THR A 208 -13.24 -3.36 12.15
N LYS A 209 -12.98 -4.18 13.15
CA LYS A 209 -12.08 -3.89 14.27
C LYS A 209 -11.03 -4.97 14.35
N GLY A 210 -9.76 -4.59 14.43
CA GLY A 210 -8.63 -5.48 14.60
C GLY A 210 -7.83 -5.14 15.84
N LEU A 211 -7.31 -6.15 16.50
CA LEU A 211 -6.43 -6.02 17.66
C LEU A 211 -5.27 -6.98 17.53
N ASP A 212 -4.08 -6.44 17.25
CA ASP A 212 -2.83 -7.17 17.20
C ASP A 212 -2.04 -6.95 18.48
N LYS A 213 -1.47 -8.01 19.03
CA LYS A 213 -0.60 -7.98 20.19
C LYS A 213 0.68 -8.73 19.85
N ILE A 214 1.82 -8.10 20.07
CA ILE A 214 3.12 -8.66 19.78
C ILE A 214 4.01 -8.48 21.01
N VAL A 215 4.63 -9.54 21.44
CA VAL A 215 5.75 -9.50 22.39
C VAL A 215 6.91 -10.23 21.75
N SER A 216 8.05 -9.58 21.65
CA SER A 216 9.26 -10.18 21.11
C SER A 216 10.49 -9.80 21.93
N TYR A 217 11.39 -10.76 22.05
CA TYR A 217 12.74 -10.56 22.52
C TYR A 217 13.70 -11.02 21.41
N GLU A 218 14.69 -10.23 21.13
CA GLU A 218 15.68 -10.51 20.11
C GLU A 218 17.09 -10.32 20.67
N ARG A 219 17.92 -11.34 20.46
CA ARG A 219 19.37 -11.26 20.57
C ARG A 219 19.97 -11.35 19.18
N ALA A 220 20.49 -10.21 18.71
CA ALA A 220 21.11 -10.12 17.40
C ALA A 220 22.32 -11.06 17.29
N PRO A 221 22.53 -11.76 16.17
CA PRO A 221 23.65 -12.67 16.03
C PRO A 221 24.98 -11.89 15.87
N ARG A 222 25.99 -12.25 16.65
CA ARG A 222 27.41 -12.04 16.27
C ARG A 222 27.94 -13.25 15.50
N SER A 223 27.70 -14.46 16.00
CA SER A 223 27.78 -15.74 15.32
C SER A 223 26.46 -16.48 15.42
N PHE A 224 25.84 -16.46 16.61
CA PHE A 224 24.53 -17.01 16.91
C PHE A 224 23.63 -15.97 17.57
N GLY A 225 22.37 -15.97 17.21
CA GLY A 225 21.33 -15.11 17.75
C GLY A 225 20.05 -15.88 18.01
N LEU A 226 19.18 -15.29 18.81
CA LEU A 226 17.90 -15.87 19.23
C LEU A 226 16.81 -14.82 19.09
N GLN A 227 15.62 -15.22 18.59
CA GLN A 227 14.44 -14.38 18.64
C GLN A 227 13.26 -15.20 19.15
N ILE A 228 12.60 -14.71 20.18
CA ILE A 228 11.37 -15.28 20.71
C ILE A 228 10.25 -14.29 20.35
N GLU A 229 9.17 -14.77 19.79
CA GLU A 229 8.05 -13.95 19.36
C GLU A 229 6.73 -14.62 19.71
N VAL A 230 5.84 -13.88 20.36
CA VAL A 230 4.45 -14.28 20.62
C VAL A 230 3.54 -13.24 20.01
N LYS A 231 2.63 -13.68 19.16
CA LYS A 231 1.63 -12.83 18.50
C LYS A 231 0.23 -13.33 18.79
N ALA A 232 -0.67 -12.36 18.88
CA ALA A 232 -2.09 -12.61 18.96
C ALA A 232 -2.82 -11.60 18.06
N HIS A 233 -3.67 -12.09 17.19
CA HIS A 233 -4.52 -11.31 16.31
C HIS A 233 -5.97 -11.63 16.57
N ASP A 234 -6.80 -10.62 16.78
CA ASP A 234 -8.24 -10.71 16.90
C ASP A 234 -8.88 -9.71 15.93
N GLU A 235 -9.75 -10.18 15.06
CA GLU A 235 -10.50 -9.35 14.14
C GLU A 235 -11.99 -9.67 14.20
N SER A 236 -12.82 -8.64 14.27
CA SER A 236 -14.28 -8.74 14.23
C SER A 236 -14.84 -7.80 13.16
N ASP A 237 -15.89 -8.27 12.49
CA ASP A 237 -16.60 -7.52 11.47
C ASP A 237 -18.11 -7.60 11.76
N ASP A 238 -18.82 -6.48 11.62
CA ASP A 238 -20.28 -6.41 11.87
C ASP A 238 -21.06 -7.30 10.88
N PHE A 239 -20.47 -7.60 9.71
CA PHE A 239 -21.12 -8.42 8.67
C PHE A 239 -21.11 -9.92 8.98
N THR A 240 -20.15 -10.41 9.78
CA THR A 240 -20.02 -11.82 10.16
C THR A 240 -20.91 -12.25 11.32
N GLN A 241 -21.93 -11.47 11.66
CA GLN A 241 -22.81 -11.76 12.78
C GLN A 241 -22.06 -11.97 14.11
N GLY A 242 -20.98 -11.22 14.32
CA GLY A 242 -20.20 -11.24 15.54
C GLY A 242 -19.16 -12.36 15.62
N GLN A 243 -18.88 -13.09 14.54
CA GLN A 243 -17.76 -14.02 14.52
C GLN A 243 -16.44 -13.26 14.58
N THR A 244 -15.55 -13.71 15.45
CA THR A 244 -14.20 -13.14 15.60
C THR A 244 -13.19 -14.11 15.03
N LEU A 245 -12.37 -13.62 14.09
CA LEU A 245 -11.19 -14.33 13.66
C LEU A 245 -10.10 -14.14 14.70
N SER A 246 -9.66 -15.22 15.32
CA SER A 246 -8.57 -15.20 16.29
C SER A 246 -7.43 -16.07 15.82
N THR A 247 -6.20 -15.53 15.87
CA THR A 247 -4.98 -16.28 15.64
C THR A 247 -4.00 -16.03 16.78
N ARG A 248 -3.39 -17.08 17.28
CA ARG A 248 -2.36 -17.04 18.32
C ARG A 248 -1.16 -17.82 17.84
N GLU A 249 0.03 -17.24 17.94
CA GLU A 249 1.26 -17.89 17.53
C GLU A 249 2.40 -17.62 18.51
N ALA A 250 3.25 -18.62 18.68
CA ALA A 250 4.50 -18.51 19.43
C ALA A 250 5.64 -19.10 18.58
N ARG A 251 6.70 -18.37 18.42
CA ARG A 251 7.83 -18.69 17.53
C ARG A 251 9.15 -18.55 18.26
N LEU A 252 10.08 -19.44 17.94
CA LEU A 252 11.47 -19.39 18.32
C LEU A 252 12.33 -19.45 17.07
N TRP A 253 13.10 -18.41 16.83
CA TRP A 253 14.11 -18.34 15.77
C TRP A 253 15.49 -18.57 16.36
N LEU A 254 16.28 -19.44 15.71
CA LEU A 254 17.70 -19.57 15.92
C LEU A 254 18.40 -19.04 14.67
N ASN A 255 19.22 -18.02 14.84
CA ASN A 255 19.91 -17.34 13.75
C ASN A 255 21.41 -17.64 13.84
N TRP A 256 22.02 -17.97 12.71
CA TRP A 256 23.44 -18.18 12.55
C TRP A 256 24.00 -17.20 11.52
N GLN A 257 25.05 -16.48 11.87
CA GLN A 257 25.71 -15.51 11.02
C GLN A 257 27.13 -15.99 10.69
N PRO A 258 27.29 -16.81 9.61
CA PRO A 258 28.60 -17.32 9.20
C PRO A 258 29.51 -16.21 8.65
N GLN A 259 28.91 -15.15 8.11
CA GLN A 259 29.58 -13.98 7.56
C GLN A 259 28.78 -12.71 7.91
N PRO A 260 29.42 -11.55 8.01
CA PRO A 260 28.72 -10.30 8.31
C PRO A 260 27.56 -9.98 7.35
N GLN A 261 27.64 -10.47 6.12
CA GLN A 261 26.65 -10.25 5.07
C GLN A 261 25.53 -11.28 5.04
N LEU A 262 25.68 -12.44 5.72
CA LEU A 262 24.76 -13.57 5.61
C LEU A 262 24.24 -13.99 6.98
N VAL A 263 22.93 -13.98 7.16
CA VAL A 263 22.24 -14.57 8.32
C VAL A 263 21.32 -15.67 7.85
N LEU A 264 21.48 -16.85 8.42
CA LEU A 264 20.64 -18.02 8.22
C LEU A 264 19.83 -18.25 9.50
N GLY A 265 18.53 -18.44 9.39
CA GLY A 265 17.66 -18.67 10.53
C GLY A 265 16.80 -19.91 10.34
N ILE A 266 16.56 -20.65 11.41
CA ILE A 266 15.53 -21.68 11.48
C ILE A 266 14.49 -21.28 12.51
N VAL A 267 13.23 -21.63 12.27
CA VAL A 267 12.12 -21.35 13.17
C VAL A 267 11.39 -22.64 13.54
N GLY A 268 10.98 -22.69 14.78
CA GLY A 268 10.01 -23.66 15.27
C GLY A 268 9.00 -22.95 16.16
N GLY A 269 7.78 -23.45 16.17
CA GLY A 269 6.72 -22.81 16.95
C GLY A 269 5.40 -23.56 16.91
N ARG A 270 4.41 -22.91 17.48
CA ARG A 270 3.01 -23.38 17.44
C ARG A 270 2.07 -22.24 17.13
N GLU A 271 1.03 -22.55 16.38
CA GLU A 271 -0.03 -21.61 16.07
C GLU A 271 -1.42 -22.23 16.27
N LYS A 272 -2.40 -21.38 16.58
CA LYS A 272 -3.80 -21.74 16.78
C LYS A 272 -4.66 -20.69 16.10
N THR A 273 -5.67 -21.11 15.33
CA THR A 273 -6.62 -20.22 14.65
C THR A 273 -8.05 -20.64 14.90
N SER A 274 -8.98 -19.68 15.03
CA SER A 274 -10.42 -19.94 15.13
C SER A 274 -11.08 -20.34 13.81
N LEU A 275 -10.33 -20.35 12.71
CA LEU A 275 -10.83 -20.79 11.39
C LEU A 275 -11.12 -22.29 11.34
N LEU A 276 -10.51 -23.06 12.23
CA LEU A 276 -10.69 -24.51 12.33
C LEU A 276 -11.73 -24.82 13.40
N ALA A 277 -12.76 -25.60 13.06
CA ALA A 277 -13.84 -25.97 13.98
C ALA A 277 -13.34 -26.75 15.22
N ASP A 278 -12.37 -27.62 15.02
CA ASP A 278 -11.65 -28.33 16.10
C ASP A 278 -10.24 -27.79 16.16
N THR A 279 -10.06 -26.65 16.79
CA THR A 279 -8.80 -25.90 16.79
C THR A 279 -7.58 -26.72 17.24
N PRO A 280 -7.02 -27.62 16.42
CA PRO A 280 -5.75 -28.22 16.76
C PRO A 280 -4.69 -27.12 16.76
N THR A 281 -3.76 -27.23 17.68
CA THR A 281 -2.56 -26.40 17.65
C THR A 281 -1.65 -26.97 16.58
N ASP A 282 -1.45 -26.24 15.50
CA ASP A 282 -0.54 -26.65 14.44
C ASP A 282 0.91 -26.32 14.77
N THR A 283 1.80 -27.20 14.32
CA THR A 283 3.24 -26.98 14.44
C THR A 283 3.71 -26.08 13.29
N LEU A 284 4.34 -24.98 13.65
CA LEU A 284 4.97 -24.07 12.73
C LEU A 284 6.47 -24.37 12.68
N TYR A 285 7.05 -24.49 11.48
CA TYR A 285 8.50 -24.64 11.29
C TYR A 285 8.93 -24.09 9.94
N GLY A 286 10.21 -23.70 9.84
CA GLY A 286 10.71 -23.11 8.60
C GLY A 286 12.12 -22.57 8.68
N GLY A 287 12.44 -21.72 7.72
CA GLY A 287 13.75 -21.11 7.63
C GLY A 287 13.74 -19.71 7.01
N ARG A 288 14.78 -18.97 7.29
CA ARG A 288 15.01 -17.62 6.77
C ARG A 288 16.45 -17.44 6.32
N VAL A 289 16.60 -16.78 5.18
CA VAL A 289 17.90 -16.29 4.68
C VAL A 289 17.82 -14.78 4.59
N THR A 290 18.77 -14.09 5.20
CA THR A 290 18.99 -12.66 5.00
C THR A 290 20.40 -12.46 4.48
N TRP A 291 20.53 -11.86 3.29
CA TRP A 291 21.80 -11.68 2.62
C TRP A 291 21.97 -10.24 2.16
N ARG A 292 23.08 -9.63 2.56
CA ARG A 292 23.48 -8.26 2.21
C ARG A 292 24.85 -8.30 1.57
N PRO A 293 24.95 -8.65 0.26
CA PRO A 293 26.23 -8.76 -0.41
C PRO A 293 27.04 -7.47 -0.39
N ASP A 294 26.36 -6.35 -0.41
CA ASP A 294 26.89 -4.99 -0.35
C ASP A 294 25.92 -4.03 0.38
N GLU A 295 26.33 -2.77 0.55
CA GLU A 295 25.51 -1.74 1.22
C GLU A 295 24.24 -1.33 0.42
N ARG A 296 24.20 -1.68 -0.86
CA ARG A 296 23.13 -1.30 -1.80
C ARG A 296 22.09 -2.39 -2.01
N SER A 297 22.44 -3.62 -1.65
CA SER A 297 21.63 -4.81 -1.94
C SER A 297 21.20 -5.51 -0.66
N ASN A 298 19.95 -5.87 -0.56
CA ASN A 298 19.39 -6.65 0.54
C ASN A 298 18.41 -7.68 0.00
N LEU A 299 18.61 -8.95 0.37
CA LEU A 299 17.71 -10.07 0.10
C LEU A 299 17.27 -10.67 1.42
N ARG A 300 15.96 -10.87 1.59
CA ARG A 300 15.38 -11.67 2.66
C ARG A 300 14.38 -12.64 2.06
N VAL A 301 14.52 -13.91 2.40
CA VAL A 301 13.59 -14.97 2.04
C VAL A 301 13.25 -15.73 3.30
N THR A 302 11.96 -15.93 3.55
CA THR A 302 11.43 -16.73 4.65
C THR A 302 10.49 -17.78 4.06
N VAL A 303 10.59 -19.02 4.49
CA VAL A 303 9.67 -20.11 4.14
C VAL A 303 9.26 -20.80 5.42
N GLU A 304 7.94 -20.93 5.64
CA GLU A 304 7.38 -21.53 6.84
C GLU A 304 6.26 -22.50 6.48
N HIS A 305 6.21 -23.63 7.15
CA HIS A 305 5.04 -24.49 7.14
C HIS A 305 4.07 -24.00 8.24
N ARG A 306 2.81 -23.79 7.87
CA ARG A 306 1.79 -23.19 8.72
C ARG A 306 0.46 -23.96 8.58
N TYR A 307 -0.54 -23.62 9.38
CA TYR A 307 -1.87 -24.27 9.35
C TYR A 307 -2.55 -24.24 7.95
N PHE A 308 -2.17 -23.32 7.07
CA PHE A 308 -2.67 -23.20 5.68
C PHE A 308 -1.72 -23.84 4.65
N GLY A 309 -0.72 -24.59 5.08
CA GLY A 309 0.35 -25.15 4.26
C GLY A 309 1.59 -24.26 4.19
N ASN A 310 2.31 -24.27 3.08
CA ASN A 310 3.54 -23.51 2.96
C ASN A 310 3.27 -22.01 2.73
N GLY A 311 3.70 -21.21 3.69
CA GLY A 311 3.82 -19.75 3.56
C GLY A 311 5.22 -19.33 3.16
N TRP A 312 5.36 -18.26 2.42
CA TRP A 312 6.65 -17.69 2.05
C TRP A 312 6.59 -16.17 1.89
N ASP A 313 7.70 -15.54 2.16
CA ASP A 313 7.94 -14.10 1.96
C ASP A 313 9.33 -13.91 1.39
N ALA A 314 9.44 -13.15 0.32
CA ALA A 314 10.70 -12.82 -0.31
C ALA A 314 10.75 -11.34 -0.64
N VAL A 315 11.80 -10.67 -0.22
CA VAL A 315 12.05 -9.25 -0.50
C VAL A 315 13.47 -9.08 -0.99
N TYR A 316 13.63 -8.46 -2.15
CA TYR A 316 14.91 -8.01 -2.67
C TYR A 316 14.85 -6.52 -2.94
N ALA A 317 15.87 -5.80 -2.53
CA ALA A 317 16.05 -4.39 -2.84
C ALA A 317 17.49 -4.11 -3.26
N HIS A 318 17.65 -3.33 -4.32
CA HIS A 318 18.93 -2.78 -4.75
C HIS A 318 18.78 -1.29 -5.02
N ASN A 319 19.63 -0.47 -4.43
CA ASN A 319 19.64 0.98 -4.57
C ASN A 319 21.02 1.48 -4.96
N SER A 320 21.15 1.99 -6.18
CA SER A 320 22.33 2.70 -6.65
C SER A 320 21.98 4.13 -7.09
N ALA A 321 22.97 4.92 -7.45
CA ALA A 321 22.74 6.29 -7.89
C ALA A 321 21.84 6.39 -9.14
N THR A 322 21.85 5.37 -9.99
CA THR A 322 21.15 5.37 -11.27
C THR A 322 20.07 4.30 -11.37
N LEU A 323 20.12 3.26 -10.57
CA LEU A 323 19.21 2.11 -10.65
C LEU A 323 18.68 1.76 -9.27
N THR A 324 17.35 1.73 -9.17
CA THR A 324 16.62 1.16 -8.03
C THR A 324 15.84 -0.05 -8.51
N LEU A 325 16.02 -1.19 -7.84
CA LEU A 325 15.26 -2.41 -8.08
C LEU A 325 14.59 -2.83 -6.79
N GLY A 326 13.35 -3.30 -6.89
CA GLY A 326 12.60 -3.92 -5.82
C GLY A 326 11.85 -5.14 -6.32
N LEU A 327 11.93 -6.23 -5.59
CA LEU A 327 11.12 -7.42 -5.80
C LEU A 327 10.52 -7.81 -4.45
N GLN A 328 9.24 -8.07 -4.45
CA GLN A 328 8.53 -8.56 -3.29
C GLN A 328 7.61 -9.68 -3.73
N ALA A 329 7.58 -10.78 -2.98
CA ALA A 329 6.68 -11.86 -3.24
C ALA A 329 6.29 -12.53 -1.92
N SER A 330 5.01 -12.92 -1.77
CA SER A 330 4.54 -13.53 -0.54
C SER A 330 3.33 -14.45 -0.76
N ARG A 331 3.19 -15.46 0.10
CA ARG A 331 2.01 -16.31 0.23
C ARG A 331 1.63 -16.41 1.70
N THR A 332 0.46 -15.91 2.02
CA THR A 332 0.02 -15.74 3.42
C THR A 332 -1.48 -15.72 3.52
N VAL A 333 -1.98 -15.93 4.73
CA VAL A 333 -3.39 -15.67 5.03
C VAL A 333 -3.53 -14.24 5.50
N SER A 334 -4.46 -13.51 4.91
CA SER A 334 -4.88 -12.19 5.35
C SER A 334 -6.35 -12.21 5.68
N SER A 335 -6.72 -11.62 6.80
CA SER A 335 -8.07 -11.20 7.06
C SER A 335 -8.28 -9.86 6.33
N GLN A 336 -9.39 -9.71 5.65
CA GLN A 336 -9.55 -8.59 4.71
C GLN A 336 -10.27 -7.38 5.27
N GLY A 337 -10.65 -7.39 6.52
CA GLY A 337 -11.28 -6.23 7.12
C GLY A 337 -10.40 -4.97 7.05
N ILE A 338 -9.09 -5.16 7.14
CA ILE A 338 -8.11 -4.08 7.16
C ILE A 338 -6.98 -4.43 6.19
N PRO A 339 -7.11 -4.10 4.89
CA PRO A 339 -5.98 -4.29 3.99
C PRO A 339 -4.83 -3.44 4.51
N ASP A 340 -3.75 -4.12 4.79
CA ASP A 340 -2.50 -3.50 5.15
C ASP A 340 -1.93 -2.78 3.91
N ASN A 341 -2.35 -1.55 3.74
CA ASN A 341 -1.63 -0.63 2.87
C ASN A 341 -0.38 -0.28 3.65
N GLY A 342 0.70 -0.98 3.34
CA GLY A 342 1.98 -0.80 4.00
C GLY A 342 2.20 0.65 4.37
N VAL A 343 2.54 0.91 5.60
CA VAL A 343 2.87 2.25 6.09
C VAL A 343 3.97 2.77 5.19
N LEU A 344 3.59 3.59 4.21
CA LEU A 344 4.59 4.29 3.42
C LEU A 344 5.39 5.16 4.39
N PRO A 345 6.71 5.21 4.28
CA PRO A 345 7.52 6.06 5.13
C PRO A 345 6.96 7.48 5.16
N PRO A 346 6.99 8.17 6.31
CA PRO A 346 6.60 9.56 6.40
C PRO A 346 7.34 10.37 5.34
N GLY A 347 6.62 11.15 4.54
CA GLY A 347 7.19 11.95 3.44
C GLY A 347 7.17 11.27 2.06
N SER A 348 6.82 10.00 1.93
CA SER A 348 6.43 9.46 0.64
C SER A 348 5.01 9.98 0.34
N ALA A 349 4.92 11.14 -0.32
CA ALA A 349 3.71 11.48 -1.05
C ALA A 349 3.50 10.33 -2.04
N SER A 350 2.56 9.44 -1.73
CA SER A 350 2.07 8.54 -2.74
C SER A 350 1.47 9.45 -3.80
N PRO A 351 2.03 9.59 -4.99
CA PRO A 351 1.23 10.07 -6.08
C PRO A 351 0.06 9.08 -6.07
N VAL A 352 -1.15 9.57 -5.89
CA VAL A 352 -2.32 8.80 -6.30
C VAL A 352 -1.93 8.24 -7.65
N PRO A 353 -1.95 6.93 -7.86
CA PRO A 353 -1.72 6.43 -9.20
C PRO A 353 -2.83 7.04 -10.04
N VAL A 354 -2.49 8.16 -10.67
CA VAL A 354 -3.33 8.78 -11.67
C VAL A 354 -3.09 7.92 -12.89
N GLY A 355 -3.73 6.79 -12.91
CA GLY A 355 -3.56 5.82 -13.96
C GLY A 355 -3.84 4.44 -13.40
N GLY A 356 -4.91 3.88 -13.81
CA GLY A 356 -5.35 2.49 -13.92
C GLY A 356 -4.80 1.38 -13.01
N GLY A 357 -3.89 1.67 -12.11
CA GLY A 357 -3.36 0.68 -11.18
C GLY A 357 -4.50 0.10 -10.34
N ILE A 358 -4.76 -1.20 -10.46
CA ILE A 358 -5.72 -1.87 -9.61
C ILE A 358 -5.21 -1.74 -8.18
N ASN A 359 -5.99 -1.07 -7.33
CA ASN A 359 -5.74 -1.12 -5.91
C ASN A 359 -6.32 -2.45 -5.39
N PRO A 360 -5.48 -3.44 -5.06
CA PRO A 360 -5.96 -4.75 -4.61
C PRO A 360 -6.74 -4.68 -3.29
N SER A 361 -6.71 -3.55 -2.62
CA SER A 361 -7.45 -3.32 -1.37
C SER A 361 -8.94 -3.02 -1.55
N ALA A 362 -9.44 -3.00 -2.79
CA ALA A 362 -10.85 -2.68 -3.06
C ALA A 362 -11.81 -3.84 -2.76
N LEU A 363 -11.31 -5.06 -2.61
CA LEU A 363 -12.15 -6.22 -2.33
C LEU A 363 -12.36 -6.39 -0.83
N TYR A 364 -13.58 -6.25 -0.41
CA TYR A 364 -14.02 -6.56 0.93
C TYR A 364 -14.48 -8.01 0.98
N SER A 365 -13.72 -8.86 1.63
CA SER A 365 -14.15 -10.20 2.03
C SER A 365 -14.08 -10.33 3.54
N VAL A 366 -15.13 -10.83 4.11
CA VAL A 366 -15.29 -11.08 5.55
C VAL A 366 -14.59 -12.38 5.97
N VAL A 367 -13.98 -13.06 5.03
CA VAL A 367 -13.41 -14.39 5.21
C VAL A 367 -11.90 -14.28 5.11
N ALA A 368 -11.20 -15.04 5.96
CA ALA A 368 -9.77 -15.21 5.80
C ALA A 368 -9.45 -15.72 4.39
N GLN A 369 -8.57 -15.03 3.71
CA GLN A 369 -8.18 -15.37 2.36
C GLN A 369 -6.71 -15.75 2.31
N LEU A 370 -6.43 -16.82 1.56
CA LEU A 370 -5.07 -17.11 1.12
C LEU A 370 -4.71 -16.12 0.03
N ARG A 371 -3.69 -15.34 0.29
CA ARG A 371 -3.19 -14.30 -0.60
C ARG A 371 -1.82 -14.68 -1.12
N GLU A 372 -1.68 -14.75 -2.44
CA GLU A 372 -0.42 -14.87 -3.14
C GLU A 372 -0.15 -13.56 -3.89
N SER A 373 0.99 -12.97 -3.67
CA SER A 373 1.34 -11.71 -4.32
C SER A 373 2.79 -11.73 -4.79
N ALA A 374 3.04 -11.11 -5.94
CA ALA A 374 4.37 -10.83 -6.43
C ALA A 374 4.41 -9.42 -7.04
N GLY A 375 5.45 -8.68 -6.75
CA GLY A 375 5.68 -7.34 -7.27
C GLY A 375 7.12 -7.15 -7.67
N PHE A 376 7.32 -6.56 -8.83
CA PHE A 376 8.61 -6.12 -9.32
C PHE A 376 8.54 -4.63 -9.66
N GLN A 377 9.56 -3.89 -9.28
CA GLN A 377 9.71 -2.50 -9.63
C GLN A 377 11.16 -2.20 -10.02
N ALA A 378 11.33 -1.38 -11.03
CA ALA A 378 12.60 -0.88 -11.47
C ALA A 378 12.51 0.61 -11.79
N ALA A 379 13.47 1.39 -11.38
CA ALA A 379 13.58 2.79 -11.77
C ALA A 379 15.02 3.08 -12.21
N LEU A 380 15.15 3.62 -13.41
CA LEU A 380 16.41 4.06 -13.99
C LEU A 380 16.43 5.58 -14.02
N GLN A 381 17.36 6.19 -13.31
CA GLN A 381 17.52 7.64 -13.21
C GLN A 381 18.72 8.10 -14.02
N GLY A 382 18.46 8.81 -15.12
CA GLY A 382 19.48 9.50 -15.89
C GLY A 382 19.49 11.01 -15.58
N ARG A 383 20.32 11.79 -16.30
CA ARG A 383 20.43 13.24 -16.11
C ARG A 383 19.12 14.00 -16.45
N ARG A 384 18.45 13.61 -17.53
CA ARG A 384 17.20 14.20 -18.01
C ARG A 384 16.06 13.21 -18.11
N ASN A 385 16.36 11.90 -18.05
CA ASN A 385 15.39 10.83 -18.21
C ASN A 385 15.22 10.09 -16.89
N ARG A 386 14.00 9.71 -16.61
CA ARG A 386 13.67 8.72 -15.61
C ARG A 386 12.70 7.73 -16.24
N ILE A 387 13.06 6.46 -16.19
CA ILE A 387 12.21 5.36 -16.66
C ILE A 387 11.88 4.52 -15.45
N TYR A 388 10.61 4.17 -15.29
CA TYR A 388 10.18 3.26 -14.23
C TYR A 388 9.25 2.21 -14.76
N LEU A 389 9.42 1.01 -14.27
CA LEU A 389 8.61 -0.18 -14.56
C LEU A 389 8.08 -0.74 -13.25
N GLN A 390 6.81 -1.06 -13.23
CA GLN A 390 6.17 -1.77 -12.13
C GLN A 390 5.35 -2.92 -12.71
N VAL A 391 5.49 -4.11 -12.12
CA VAL A 391 4.69 -5.29 -12.46
C VAL A 391 4.14 -5.87 -11.18
N GLY A 392 2.86 -6.23 -11.18
CA GLY A 392 2.16 -6.76 -10.02
C GLY A 392 1.32 -7.98 -10.36
N TYR A 393 1.34 -8.93 -9.45
CA TYR A 393 0.48 -10.11 -9.44
C TYR A 393 -0.16 -10.24 -8.06
N LEU A 394 -1.44 -10.52 -8.02
CA LEU A 394 -2.18 -10.79 -6.79
C LEU A 394 -3.23 -11.86 -7.07
N LYS A 395 -3.20 -12.94 -6.30
CA LYS A 395 -4.25 -13.95 -6.26
C LYS A 395 -4.79 -14.03 -4.85
N GLN A 396 -6.10 -13.99 -4.73
CA GLN A 396 -6.81 -14.07 -3.47
C GLN A 396 -7.85 -15.17 -3.58
N GLN A 397 -7.84 -16.09 -2.61
CA GLN A 397 -8.79 -17.19 -2.56
C GLN A 397 -9.32 -17.34 -1.15
N ALA A 398 -10.62 -17.56 -1.01
CA ALA A 398 -11.23 -17.88 0.28
C ALA A 398 -10.54 -19.11 0.87
N LEU A 399 -10.10 -19.00 2.11
CA LEU A 399 -9.43 -20.11 2.78
C LEU A 399 -10.47 -21.13 3.21
N GLN A 400 -10.50 -22.29 2.51
CA GLN A 400 -11.33 -23.42 2.85
C GLN A 400 -10.52 -24.39 3.69
N MET A 401 -11.04 -24.72 4.86
CA MET A 401 -10.38 -25.65 5.79
C MET A 401 -11.27 -26.84 6.10
N ALA A 402 -10.66 -28.00 6.31
CA ALA A 402 -11.39 -29.20 6.70
C ALA A 402 -12.14 -28.98 8.02
N GLY A 403 -13.41 -29.36 8.08
CA GLY A 403 -14.24 -29.19 9.28
C GLY A 403 -14.89 -27.82 9.44
N GLN A 404 -14.74 -26.92 8.48
CA GLN A 404 -15.39 -25.61 8.52
C GLN A 404 -16.89 -25.74 8.25
N THR A 405 -17.75 -25.25 9.16
CA THR A 405 -19.21 -25.30 9.03
C THR A 405 -19.77 -24.26 8.08
N ASN A 406 -19.11 -23.12 7.94
CA ASN A 406 -19.47 -22.06 7.00
C ASN A 406 -18.47 -22.06 5.84
N ILE A 407 -18.91 -22.54 4.68
CA ILE A 407 -18.08 -22.47 3.46
C ILE A 407 -18.05 -21.01 3.00
N PRO A 408 -16.86 -20.41 2.88
CA PRO A 408 -16.75 -19.06 2.37
C PRO A 408 -17.29 -18.92 0.96
N ASP A 409 -17.95 -17.82 0.65
CA ASP A 409 -18.42 -17.55 -0.72
C ASP A 409 -17.21 -17.33 -1.64
N PRO A 410 -16.94 -18.22 -2.62
CA PRO A 410 -15.81 -18.09 -3.53
C PRO A 410 -15.99 -16.96 -4.56
N SER A 411 -17.10 -16.24 -4.54
CA SER A 411 -17.34 -15.09 -5.45
C SER A 411 -16.32 -13.97 -5.25
N TYR A 412 -15.63 -13.95 -4.12
CA TYR A 412 -14.54 -13.00 -3.85
C TYR A 412 -13.15 -13.50 -4.27
N ASP A 413 -13.05 -14.73 -4.78
CA ASP A 413 -11.80 -15.26 -5.29
C ASP A 413 -11.42 -14.56 -6.58
N THR A 414 -10.24 -13.97 -6.61
CA THR A 414 -9.77 -13.19 -7.76
C THR A 414 -8.29 -13.38 -8.05
N GLU A 415 -7.95 -13.21 -9.33
CA GLU A 415 -6.60 -13.06 -9.81
C GLU A 415 -6.45 -11.70 -10.49
N GLN A 416 -5.40 -10.96 -10.12
CA GLN A 416 -5.11 -9.65 -10.68
C GLN A 416 -3.68 -9.60 -11.21
N LYS A 417 -3.51 -9.05 -12.41
CA LYS A 417 -2.23 -8.79 -13.04
C LYS A 417 -2.17 -7.34 -13.45
N SER A 418 -1.05 -6.69 -13.22
CA SER A 418 -0.86 -5.29 -13.62
C SER A 418 0.57 -5.03 -14.07
N ALA A 419 0.72 -4.12 -15.01
CA ALA A 419 2.01 -3.59 -15.43
C ALA A 419 1.89 -2.10 -15.70
N SER A 420 2.88 -1.32 -15.34
CA SER A 420 2.98 0.11 -15.60
C SER A 420 4.39 0.45 -16.04
N LEU A 421 4.52 1.18 -17.15
CA LEU A 421 5.77 1.71 -17.67
C LEU A 421 5.65 3.22 -17.79
N GLY A 422 6.53 3.94 -17.13
CA GLY A 422 6.56 5.38 -17.20
C GLY A 422 7.91 5.93 -17.64
N TRP A 423 7.87 7.06 -18.32
CA TRP A 423 9.02 7.80 -18.76
C TRP A 423 8.83 9.30 -18.50
N ASP A 424 9.68 9.87 -17.67
CA ASP A 424 9.76 11.29 -17.42
C ASP A 424 10.96 11.86 -18.17
N TYR A 425 10.73 12.90 -18.95
CA TYR A 425 11.78 13.60 -19.70
C TYR A 425 11.81 15.08 -19.37
N LYS A 426 12.92 15.58 -18.85
CA LYS A 426 13.13 17.00 -18.57
C LYS A 426 13.47 17.71 -19.88
N LEU A 427 12.49 18.37 -20.50
CA LEU A 427 12.67 19.21 -21.70
C LEU A 427 13.52 20.43 -21.37
N GLY A 428 13.40 20.93 -20.14
CA GLY A 428 14.17 22.04 -19.60
C GLY A 428 14.12 22.05 -18.08
N PRO A 429 14.70 23.08 -17.42
CA PRO A 429 14.70 23.16 -15.96
C PRO A 429 13.30 23.29 -15.36
N LEU A 430 12.35 23.86 -16.11
CA LEU A 430 11.00 24.13 -15.65
C LEU A 430 9.92 23.26 -16.35
N THR A 431 10.31 22.42 -17.31
CA THR A 431 9.33 21.68 -18.12
C THR A 431 9.68 20.21 -18.15
N THR A 432 8.71 19.37 -17.81
CA THR A 432 8.80 17.91 -17.84
C THR A 432 7.70 17.34 -18.73
N LEU A 433 8.06 16.39 -19.58
CA LEU A 433 7.14 15.53 -20.31
C LEU A 433 7.10 14.20 -19.61
N THR A 434 5.89 13.69 -19.33
CA THR A 434 5.65 12.37 -18.74
C THR A 434 4.82 11.54 -19.69
N VAL A 435 5.24 10.30 -19.95
CA VAL A 435 4.49 9.31 -20.71
C VAL A 435 4.30 8.07 -19.81
N ILE A 436 3.07 7.61 -19.64
CA ILE A 436 2.75 6.45 -18.82
C ILE A 436 1.85 5.51 -19.61
N GLY A 437 2.25 4.25 -19.70
CA GLY A 437 1.42 3.15 -20.19
C GLY A 437 1.10 2.19 -19.06
N ASP A 438 -0.18 1.90 -18.85
CA ASP A 438 -0.66 0.99 -17.81
C ASP A 438 -1.51 -0.12 -18.43
N GLY A 439 -1.36 -1.32 -17.91
CA GLY A 439 -2.20 -2.45 -18.23
C GLY A 439 -2.61 -3.20 -16.97
N SER A 440 -3.86 -3.62 -16.90
CA SER A 440 -4.32 -4.43 -15.78
C SER A 440 -5.43 -5.38 -16.21
N ARG A 441 -5.44 -6.57 -15.59
CA ARG A 441 -6.51 -7.57 -15.75
C ARG A 441 -6.89 -8.09 -14.37
N ILE A 442 -8.17 -8.13 -14.11
CA ILE A 442 -8.76 -8.84 -12.99
C ILE A 442 -9.68 -9.93 -13.50
N GLU A 443 -9.65 -11.09 -12.86
CA GLU A 443 -10.46 -12.26 -13.22
C GLU A 443 -11.00 -12.89 -11.94
N GLY A 444 -12.29 -13.25 -11.95
CA GLY A 444 -12.97 -14.00 -10.90
C GLY A 444 -12.67 -15.49 -11.03
N LEU A 445 -12.29 -16.12 -9.93
CA LEU A 445 -11.88 -17.52 -9.88
C LEU A 445 -12.97 -18.47 -9.32
N GLY A 446 -14.05 -17.92 -8.78
CA GLY A 446 -15.06 -18.75 -8.13
C GLY A 446 -16.43 -18.11 -7.99
N GLY A 447 -17.40 -18.91 -7.54
CA GLY A 447 -18.77 -18.50 -7.24
C GLY A 447 -19.50 -17.84 -8.40
N SER A 448 -20.27 -16.82 -8.10
CA SER A 448 -21.03 -16.04 -9.10
C SER A 448 -20.14 -15.22 -10.05
N ASN A 449 -18.87 -15.02 -9.68
CA ASN A 449 -17.89 -14.27 -10.45
C ASN A 449 -16.92 -15.16 -11.27
N LEU A 450 -17.15 -16.48 -11.31
CA LEU A 450 -16.29 -17.39 -12.07
C LEU A 450 -16.25 -17.02 -13.54
N GLY A 451 -15.02 -16.76 -14.04
CA GLY A 451 -14.77 -16.36 -15.43
C GLY A 451 -15.14 -14.90 -15.75
N ARG A 452 -15.67 -14.14 -14.79
CA ARG A 452 -15.85 -12.70 -14.95
C ARG A 452 -14.49 -12.02 -15.03
N TYR A 453 -14.27 -11.17 -16.01
CA TYR A 453 -13.01 -10.43 -16.10
C TYR A 453 -13.20 -8.98 -16.53
N THR A 454 -12.25 -8.15 -16.18
CA THR A 454 -12.06 -6.81 -16.77
C THR A 454 -10.57 -6.61 -17.05
N THR A 455 -10.27 -6.25 -18.30
CA THR A 455 -8.94 -5.88 -18.75
C THR A 455 -8.96 -4.41 -19.16
N GLN A 456 -7.99 -3.64 -18.66
CA GLN A 456 -7.87 -2.20 -18.93
C GLN A 456 -6.46 -1.89 -19.41
N TYR A 457 -6.36 -1.08 -20.46
CA TYR A 457 -5.09 -0.52 -20.93
C TYR A 457 -5.23 0.99 -21.00
N SER A 458 -4.27 1.72 -20.49
CA SER A 458 -4.26 3.17 -20.62
C SER A 458 -2.91 3.68 -21.12
N LEU A 459 -2.96 4.74 -21.90
CA LEU A 459 -1.80 5.52 -22.31
C LEU A 459 -2.07 6.97 -21.98
N ARG A 460 -1.16 7.58 -21.23
CA ARG A 460 -1.20 8.98 -20.82
C ARG A 460 0.05 9.71 -21.30
N VAL A 461 -0.16 10.90 -21.81
CA VAL A 461 0.92 11.85 -22.13
C VAL A 461 0.60 13.17 -21.42
N GLU A 462 1.55 13.68 -20.65
CA GLU A 462 1.37 14.87 -19.83
C GLU A 462 2.59 15.78 -19.92
N GLY A 463 2.36 17.07 -20.15
CA GLY A 463 3.35 18.12 -20.05
C GLY A 463 3.11 18.95 -18.79
N THR A 464 4.11 19.08 -17.95
CA THR A 464 4.07 19.93 -16.73
C THR A 464 5.09 21.03 -16.83
N ARG A 465 4.69 22.30 -16.56
CA ARG A 465 5.57 23.47 -16.57
C ARG A 465 5.40 24.30 -15.31
N THR A 466 6.49 24.56 -14.63
CA THR A 466 6.54 25.52 -13.53
C THR A 466 6.53 26.94 -14.11
N LEU A 467 5.47 27.69 -13.85
CA LEU A 467 5.29 29.06 -14.34
C LEU A 467 5.87 30.10 -13.37
N SER A 468 5.78 29.80 -12.06
CA SER A 468 6.34 30.62 -10.99
C SER A 468 6.72 29.70 -9.80
N PRO A 469 7.38 30.20 -8.75
CA PRO A 469 7.65 29.39 -7.54
C PRO A 469 6.38 28.81 -6.91
N HIS A 470 5.24 29.45 -7.14
CA HIS A 470 3.95 29.04 -6.56
C HIS A 470 3.00 28.39 -7.57
N THR A 471 3.26 28.50 -8.87
CA THR A 471 2.31 28.10 -9.91
C THR A 471 2.89 27.05 -10.85
N THR A 472 2.18 25.97 -11.05
CA THR A 472 2.51 24.92 -12.02
C THR A 472 1.33 24.70 -12.94
N ALA A 473 1.57 24.67 -14.25
CA ALA A 473 0.57 24.32 -15.26
C ALA A 473 0.80 22.89 -15.75
N THR A 474 -0.28 22.20 -16.05
CA THR A 474 -0.29 20.83 -16.59
C THR A 474 -1.25 20.77 -17.77
N ILE A 475 -0.84 20.09 -18.83
CA ILE A 475 -1.70 19.73 -19.95
C ILE A 475 -1.44 18.27 -20.31
N GLY A 476 -2.49 17.53 -20.62
CA GLY A 476 -2.33 16.12 -20.95
C GLY A 476 -3.47 15.54 -21.75
N ALA A 477 -3.23 14.33 -22.23
CA ALA A 477 -4.22 13.49 -22.90
C ALA A 477 -4.09 12.06 -22.41
N ARG A 478 -5.22 11.34 -22.37
CA ARG A 478 -5.30 9.93 -22.01
C ARG A 478 -6.20 9.18 -22.93
N ARG A 479 -5.83 7.95 -23.23
CA ARG A 479 -6.70 6.95 -23.85
C ARG A 479 -6.80 5.75 -22.90
N LEU A 480 -8.01 5.34 -22.59
CA LEU A 480 -8.35 4.13 -21.85
C LEU A 480 -9.07 3.17 -22.81
N THR A 481 -8.70 1.91 -22.82
CA THR A 481 -9.40 0.82 -23.50
C THR A 481 -9.81 -0.19 -22.45
N VAL A 482 -11.04 -0.64 -22.49
CA VAL A 482 -11.61 -1.59 -21.54
C VAL A 482 -12.24 -2.76 -22.27
N GLN A 483 -11.96 -3.97 -21.79
CA GLN A 483 -12.60 -5.20 -22.24
C GLN A 483 -13.15 -5.91 -20.99
N SER A 484 -14.44 -6.19 -20.99
CA SER A 484 -15.08 -6.85 -19.84
C SER A 484 -16.17 -7.82 -20.33
N ASN A 485 -16.34 -8.92 -19.62
CA ASN A 485 -17.45 -9.86 -19.80
C ASN A 485 -18.38 -9.90 -18.58
N SER A 486 -18.54 -8.78 -17.88
CA SER A 486 -19.40 -8.70 -16.69
C SER A 486 -20.82 -9.18 -17.02
N THR A 487 -21.30 -10.22 -16.34
CA THR A 487 -22.60 -10.87 -16.57
C THR A 487 -23.80 -10.02 -16.12
N THR A 488 -23.61 -8.92 -15.43
CA THR A 488 -24.66 -8.03 -14.96
C THR A 488 -25.10 -6.98 -16.00
N LEU A 489 -24.30 -6.81 -17.03
CA LEU A 489 -24.65 -6.03 -18.21
C LEU A 489 -24.46 -6.94 -19.41
N THR A 490 -25.48 -7.09 -20.24
CA THR A 490 -25.36 -7.72 -21.56
C THR A 490 -24.02 -7.30 -22.17
N SER A 491 -23.26 -8.25 -22.72
CA SER A 491 -21.90 -8.10 -23.29
C SER A 491 -21.78 -6.86 -24.17
N VAL A 492 -21.63 -5.71 -23.56
CA VAL A 492 -21.32 -4.46 -24.22
C VAL A 492 -19.82 -4.36 -24.16
N ASP A 493 -19.15 -4.33 -25.30
CA ASP A 493 -17.80 -3.80 -25.37
C ASP A 493 -17.86 -2.45 -24.66
N LEU A 494 -17.30 -2.39 -23.44
CA LEU A 494 -17.27 -1.14 -22.69
C LEU A 494 -16.36 -0.21 -23.48
N ASP A 495 -16.98 0.73 -24.20
CA ASP A 495 -16.25 1.73 -24.95
C ASP A 495 -15.25 2.42 -24.00
N GLY A 496 -13.98 2.37 -24.37
CA GLY A 496 -12.95 3.05 -23.60
C GLY A 496 -13.18 4.56 -23.54
N GLU A 497 -12.25 5.25 -22.93
CA GLU A 497 -12.29 6.71 -22.76
C GLU A 497 -11.16 7.38 -23.53
N LYS A 498 -11.43 8.52 -24.15
CA LYS A 498 -10.44 9.49 -24.60
C LYS A 498 -10.68 10.78 -23.85
N ALA A 499 -9.68 11.25 -23.13
CA ALA A 499 -9.77 12.47 -22.37
C ALA A 499 -8.58 13.39 -22.67
N ILE A 500 -8.87 14.69 -22.68
CA ILE A 500 -7.86 15.75 -22.65
C ILE A 500 -8.08 16.60 -21.43
N TYR A 501 -7.03 17.12 -20.84
CA TYR A 501 -7.14 17.93 -19.65
C TYR A 501 -6.08 19.03 -19.58
N ALA A 502 -6.46 20.10 -18.90
CA ALA A 502 -5.56 21.17 -18.51
C ALA A 502 -5.77 21.53 -17.05
N GLY A 503 -4.71 21.87 -16.35
CA GLY A 503 -4.78 22.16 -14.93
C GLY A 503 -3.76 23.20 -14.49
N LEU A 504 -4.08 23.84 -13.36
CA LEU A 504 -3.22 24.77 -12.66
C LEU A 504 -3.18 24.37 -11.18
N ARG A 505 -1.97 24.32 -10.65
CA ARG A 505 -1.71 24.17 -9.23
C ARG A 505 -1.11 25.45 -8.69
N TYR A 506 -1.71 25.98 -7.63
CA TYR A 506 -1.20 27.11 -6.89
C TYR A 506 -0.83 26.70 -5.46
N ARG A 507 0.38 27.08 -5.01
CA ARG A 507 0.86 26.88 -3.64
C ARG A 507 0.94 28.21 -2.93
N PHE A 508 0.42 28.27 -1.73
CA PHE A 508 0.44 29.46 -0.88
C PHE A 508 1.74 29.57 -0.09
#